data_28e0bbae62bd914e293d5a7b48e6ca78
#
_entry.id   28e0bbae62bd914e293d5a7b48e6ca78
#
_cell.length_a   1.000
_cell.length_b   1.000
_cell.length_c   1.000
_cell.angle_alpha   90.00
_cell.angle_beta   90.00
_cell.angle_gamma   90.00
#
_symmetry.space_group_name_H-M   'P 1'
#
loop_
_entity.id
_entity.type
_entity.pdbx_description
1 polymer ?
#
loop_
_entity_poly.entity_id
_entity_poly.type
_entity_poly.pdbx_seq_one_letter_code
_entity_poly.pdbx_strand_id
1 'polypeptide(L)'
;MSVPHLTTALSGAILDLEKRILDSMPEIEFWLRGQLQEHVVPFYCSVELRNSGFKLAPVDTNLFPGGFNNLNLDFMSLCVQAMMIAIEKICPDTHSLLLIPENHTRNIFYLQNVSVLQTILRNTGMNVRIGTLLPEISKVSTIDLPNG
;
A
#
# COMPACT_ATOMS: atom_id res chain seq x y z
N MET A 1 12.44 5.00 -12.73
CA MET A 1 13.80 4.91 -12.16
C MET A 1 14.03 3.45 -11.77
N SER A 2 14.89 2.71 -12.46
CA SER A 2 15.21 1.32 -12.09
C SER A 2 15.96 1.32 -10.75
N VAL A 3 15.59 0.43 -9.86
CA VAL A 3 16.24 0.30 -8.55
C VAL A 3 17.66 -0.23 -8.78
N PRO A 4 18.73 0.49 -8.47
CA PRO A 4 20.11 0.17 -8.89
C PRO A 4 20.60 -1.22 -8.47
N HIS A 5 20.08 -1.78 -7.39
CA HIS A 5 20.50 -3.09 -6.89
C HIS A 5 19.92 -4.28 -7.67
N LEU A 6 18.91 -4.08 -8.48
CA LEU A 6 18.35 -5.13 -9.35
C LEU A 6 19.30 -5.49 -10.50
N THR A 7 20.25 -4.62 -10.83
CA THR A 7 21.22 -4.88 -11.90
C THR A 7 22.38 -5.77 -11.47
N THR A 8 22.59 -5.99 -10.18
CA THR A 8 23.72 -6.77 -9.65
C THR A 8 23.38 -8.25 -9.41
N ALA A 9 22.11 -8.63 -9.46
CA ALA A 9 21.63 -10.00 -9.21
C ALA A 9 21.03 -10.63 -10.47
N LEU A 10 21.80 -10.64 -11.58
CA LEU A 10 21.36 -11.24 -12.84
C LEU A 10 21.44 -12.78 -12.85
N SER A 11 21.98 -13.39 -11.82
CA SER A 11 22.04 -14.84 -11.64
C SER A 11 22.22 -15.21 -10.16
N GLY A 12 21.79 -16.41 -9.78
CA GLY A 12 22.00 -16.97 -8.44
C GLY A 12 20.71 -17.27 -7.69
N ALA A 13 20.85 -17.74 -6.46
CA ALA A 13 19.79 -18.31 -5.64
C ALA A 13 18.56 -17.37 -5.40
N ILE A 14 18.78 -16.05 -5.38
CA ILE A 14 17.69 -15.07 -5.25
C ILE A 14 16.77 -15.13 -6.45
N LEU A 15 17.33 -15.15 -7.66
CA LEU A 15 16.54 -15.23 -8.91
C LEU A 15 15.88 -16.60 -9.08
N ASP A 16 16.52 -17.67 -8.61
CA ASP A 16 15.93 -19.01 -8.63
C ASP A 16 14.69 -19.07 -7.76
N LEU A 17 14.70 -18.43 -6.59
CA LEU A 17 13.51 -18.34 -5.73
C LEU A 17 12.43 -17.47 -6.36
N GLU A 18 12.76 -16.33 -6.92
CA GLU A 18 11.81 -15.47 -7.64
C GLU A 18 11.17 -16.20 -8.82
N LYS A 19 11.96 -16.91 -9.61
CA LYS A 19 11.46 -17.73 -10.71
C LYS A 19 10.47 -18.79 -10.22
N ARG A 20 10.80 -19.50 -9.14
CA ARG A 20 9.88 -20.49 -8.54
C ARG A 20 8.55 -19.86 -8.11
N ILE A 21 8.58 -18.66 -7.52
CA ILE A 21 7.37 -17.91 -7.13
C ILE A 21 6.56 -17.60 -8.39
N LEU A 22 7.19 -17.04 -9.43
CA LEU A 22 6.51 -16.69 -10.68
C LEU A 22 5.94 -17.92 -11.39
N ASP A 23 6.69 -19.02 -11.46
CA ASP A 23 6.24 -20.26 -12.07
C ASP A 23 5.06 -20.89 -11.29
N SER A 24 4.94 -20.62 -9.99
CA SER A 24 3.88 -21.11 -9.10
C SER A 24 2.79 -20.08 -8.80
N MET A 25 2.74 -18.96 -9.53
CA MET A 25 1.76 -17.89 -9.26
C MET A 25 0.30 -18.37 -9.23
N PRO A 26 -0.18 -19.24 -10.15
CA PRO A 26 -1.57 -19.70 -10.11
C PRO A 26 -1.92 -20.43 -8.81
N GLU A 27 -1.03 -21.29 -8.31
CA GLU A 27 -1.20 -22.05 -7.07
C GLU A 27 -1.16 -21.14 -5.86
N ILE A 28 -0.23 -20.16 -5.86
CA ILE A 28 -0.09 -19.16 -4.79
C ILE A 28 -1.35 -18.29 -4.72
N GLU A 29 -1.85 -17.80 -5.85
CA GLU A 29 -3.07 -16.98 -5.90
C GLU A 29 -4.31 -17.79 -5.47
N PHE A 30 -4.41 -19.04 -5.87
CA PHE A 30 -5.49 -19.91 -5.44
C PHE A 30 -5.47 -20.11 -3.92
N TRP A 31 -4.30 -20.40 -3.35
CA TRP A 31 -4.12 -20.56 -1.91
C TRP A 31 -4.44 -19.26 -1.16
N LEU A 32 -3.93 -18.11 -1.62
CA LEU A 32 -4.20 -16.81 -1.02
C LEU A 32 -5.70 -16.47 -1.02
N ARG A 33 -6.40 -16.76 -2.10
CA ARG A 33 -7.86 -16.55 -2.16
C ARG A 33 -8.59 -17.37 -1.10
N GLY A 34 -8.19 -18.62 -0.89
CA GLY A 34 -8.73 -19.45 0.20
C GLY A 34 -8.48 -18.81 1.57
N GLN A 35 -7.24 -18.37 1.84
CA GLN A 35 -6.90 -17.71 3.11
C GLN A 35 -7.69 -16.42 3.34
N LEU A 36 -7.88 -15.60 2.29
CA LEU A 36 -8.65 -14.35 2.37
C LEU A 36 -10.16 -14.56 2.56
N GLN A 37 -10.67 -15.77 2.24
CA GLN A 37 -12.05 -16.16 2.53
C GLN A 37 -12.22 -16.66 3.97
N GLU A 38 -11.23 -17.34 4.50
CA GLU A 38 -11.26 -17.91 5.86
C GLU A 38 -10.91 -16.92 6.95
N HIS A 39 -10.17 -15.87 6.62
CA HIS A 39 -9.64 -14.90 7.59
C HIS A 39 -10.14 -13.49 7.31
N VAL A 40 -10.46 -12.77 8.38
CA VAL A 40 -10.75 -11.34 8.30
C VAL A 40 -9.42 -10.60 8.17
N VAL A 41 -9.25 -9.89 7.07
CA VAL A 41 -8.06 -9.08 6.81
C VAL A 41 -8.32 -7.61 7.14
N PRO A 42 -7.29 -6.84 7.56
CA PRO A 42 -7.37 -5.39 7.72
C PRO A 42 -7.76 -4.71 6.40
N PHE A 43 -8.26 -3.48 6.49
CA PHE A 43 -8.60 -2.67 5.31
C PHE A 43 -7.42 -2.57 4.33
N TYR A 44 -6.23 -2.33 4.85
CA TYR A 44 -4.96 -2.47 4.17
C TYR A 44 -3.85 -2.79 5.17
N CYS A 45 -2.81 -3.42 4.69
CA CYS A 45 -1.62 -3.75 5.49
C CYS A 45 -0.41 -3.90 4.59
N SER A 46 0.77 -3.91 5.17
CA SER A 46 2.00 -4.30 4.47
C SER A 46 2.73 -5.40 5.24
N VAL A 47 3.48 -6.19 4.48
CA VAL A 47 4.38 -7.20 5.02
C VAL A 47 5.74 -7.01 4.37
N GLU A 48 6.77 -6.76 5.18
CA GLU A 48 8.14 -6.75 4.69
C GLU A 48 8.66 -8.18 4.60
N LEU A 49 9.17 -8.56 3.44
CA LEU A 49 9.73 -9.88 3.17
C LEU A 49 11.25 -9.79 3.01
N ARG A 50 11.96 -10.69 3.65
CA ARG A 50 13.40 -10.89 3.45
C ARG A 50 13.64 -12.15 2.65
N ASN A 51 14.36 -11.98 1.53
CA ASN A 51 14.72 -13.05 0.62
C ASN A 51 16.24 -13.32 0.73
N SER A 52 16.61 -14.54 1.13
CA SER A 52 17.99 -15.00 1.23
C SER A 52 18.39 -15.94 0.06
N GLY A 53 17.52 -16.13 -0.92
CA GLY A 53 17.73 -17.02 -2.06
C GLY A 53 17.26 -18.46 -1.85
N PHE A 54 17.19 -18.92 -0.63
CA PHE A 54 16.68 -20.25 -0.28
C PHE A 54 15.52 -20.22 0.74
N LYS A 55 15.29 -19.05 1.34
CA LYS A 55 14.23 -18.82 2.32
C LYS A 55 13.65 -17.44 2.15
N LEU A 56 12.33 -17.39 2.17
CA LEU A 56 11.54 -16.17 2.27
C LEU A 56 10.96 -16.11 3.69
N ALA A 57 11.09 -14.98 4.37
CA ALA A 57 10.56 -14.79 5.71
C ALA A 57 9.89 -13.43 5.85
N PRO A 58 8.67 -13.36 6.44
CA PRO A 58 8.11 -12.09 6.89
C PRO A 58 8.89 -11.60 8.11
N VAL A 59 9.26 -10.33 8.12
CA VAL A 59 10.07 -9.72 9.19
C VAL A 59 9.40 -8.55 9.86
N ASP A 60 8.49 -7.88 9.16
CA ASP A 60 7.71 -6.77 9.71
C ASP A 60 6.32 -6.72 9.08
N THR A 61 5.33 -6.36 9.89
CA THR A 61 3.94 -6.20 9.45
C THR A 61 3.38 -4.90 10.00
N ASN A 62 2.71 -4.13 9.13
CA ASN A 62 2.09 -2.86 9.50
C ASN A 62 0.62 -2.84 9.13
N LEU A 63 -0.25 -2.45 10.08
CA LEU A 63 -1.67 -2.23 9.83
C LEU A 63 -1.95 -0.89 9.12
N PHE A 64 -1.02 0.06 9.27
CA PHE A 64 -1.10 1.38 8.64
C PHE A 64 0.20 1.65 7.88
N PRO A 65 0.41 0.96 6.75
CA PRO A 65 1.66 1.07 6.01
C PRO A 65 1.85 2.44 5.40
N GLY A 66 3.09 2.87 5.40
CA GLY A 66 3.59 3.93 4.52
C GLY A 66 3.97 3.38 3.16
N GLY A 67 4.51 4.26 2.28
CA GLY A 67 5.10 3.84 1.03
C GLY A 67 4.18 3.81 -0.18
N PHE A 68 2.94 4.32 -0.09
CA PHE A 68 2.06 4.48 -1.26
C PHE A 68 2.68 5.38 -2.34
N ASN A 69 3.54 6.32 -1.96
CA ASN A 69 4.32 7.16 -2.89
C ASN A 69 5.41 6.39 -3.66
N ASN A 70 5.69 5.15 -3.29
CA ASN A 70 6.65 4.27 -3.97
C ASN A 70 5.96 3.24 -4.89
N LEU A 71 4.63 3.26 -4.99
CA LEU A 71 3.90 2.37 -5.88
C LEU A 71 4.23 2.68 -7.35
N ASN A 72 4.35 1.63 -8.15
CA ASN A 72 4.48 1.79 -9.59
C ASN A 72 3.17 2.32 -10.16
N LEU A 73 3.26 3.41 -10.93
CA LEU A 73 2.11 4.07 -11.55
C LEU A 73 1.33 3.14 -12.49
N ASP A 74 1.98 2.16 -13.12
CA ASP A 74 1.32 1.18 -13.98
C ASP A 74 0.29 0.31 -13.23
N PHE A 75 0.42 0.20 -11.90
CA PHE A 75 -0.47 -0.57 -11.06
C PHE A 75 -1.52 0.26 -10.32
N MET A 76 -1.61 1.56 -10.57
CA MET A 76 -2.56 2.44 -9.88
C MET A 76 -4.02 1.99 -10.07
N SER A 77 -4.39 1.49 -11.24
CA SER A 77 -5.74 0.96 -11.49
C SER A 77 -6.06 -0.25 -10.63
N LEU A 78 -5.08 -1.12 -10.39
CA LEU A 78 -5.24 -2.29 -9.49
C LEU A 78 -5.36 -1.84 -8.03
N CYS A 79 -4.60 -0.81 -7.61
CA CYS A 79 -4.73 -0.23 -6.29
C CYS A 79 -6.14 0.35 -6.07
N VAL A 80 -6.69 1.06 -7.04
CA VAL A 80 -8.06 1.59 -6.99
C VAL A 80 -9.08 0.45 -6.90
N GLN A 81 -8.97 -0.58 -7.72
CA GLN A 81 -9.87 -1.74 -7.66
C GLN A 81 -9.81 -2.45 -6.30
N ALA A 82 -8.61 -2.66 -5.75
CA ALA A 82 -8.43 -3.27 -4.44
C ALA A 82 -9.11 -2.44 -3.33
N MET A 83 -8.96 -1.11 -3.37
CA MET A 83 -9.62 -0.21 -2.42
C MET A 83 -11.15 -0.21 -2.57
N MET A 84 -11.67 -0.26 -3.80
CA MET A 84 -13.11 -0.39 -4.03
C MET A 84 -13.68 -1.66 -3.38
N ILE A 85 -13.03 -2.79 -3.61
CA ILE A 85 -13.44 -4.08 -3.03
C ILE A 85 -13.38 -4.03 -1.50
N ALA A 86 -12.33 -3.44 -0.93
CA ALA A 86 -12.17 -3.31 0.52
C ALA A 86 -13.25 -2.43 1.14
N ILE A 87 -13.60 -1.29 0.50
CA ILE A 87 -14.66 -0.38 0.94
C ILE A 87 -16.01 -1.11 0.87
N GLU A 88 -16.34 -1.74 -0.26
CA GLU A 88 -17.59 -2.46 -0.44
C GLU A 88 -17.78 -3.59 0.59
N LYS A 89 -16.68 -4.29 0.91
CA LYS A 89 -16.72 -5.37 1.91
C LYS A 89 -16.98 -4.87 3.33
N ILE A 90 -16.47 -3.69 3.70
CA ILE A 90 -16.52 -3.18 5.08
C ILE A 90 -17.69 -2.23 5.29
N CYS A 91 -17.94 -1.34 4.34
CA CYS A 91 -18.97 -0.30 4.41
C CYS A 91 -19.57 -0.03 3.04
N PRO A 92 -20.44 -0.89 2.49
CA PRO A 92 -20.94 -0.81 1.12
C PRO A 92 -21.72 0.49 0.82
N ASP A 93 -22.37 1.08 1.82
CA ASP A 93 -23.15 2.32 1.66
C ASP A 93 -22.32 3.61 1.89
N THR A 94 -21.01 3.47 2.01
CA THR A 94 -20.13 4.62 2.26
C THR A 94 -19.92 5.44 0.99
N HIS A 95 -20.07 6.77 1.11
CA HIS A 95 -19.78 7.73 0.04
C HIS A 95 -18.69 8.74 0.43
N SER A 96 -18.29 8.76 1.69
CA SER A 96 -17.31 9.71 2.21
C SER A 96 -16.36 9.05 3.18
N LEU A 97 -15.07 9.43 3.09
CA LEU A 97 -14.01 8.94 3.94
C LEU A 97 -13.28 10.11 4.62
N LEU A 98 -12.94 9.92 5.87
CA LEU A 98 -12.05 10.81 6.61
C LEU A 98 -10.73 10.07 6.84
N LEU A 99 -9.66 10.53 6.20
CA LEU A 99 -8.31 10.04 6.39
C LEU A 99 -7.64 10.87 7.48
N ILE A 100 -7.26 10.24 8.58
CA ILE A 100 -6.58 10.87 9.71
C ILE A 100 -5.14 10.36 9.75
N PRO A 101 -4.16 11.13 9.26
CA PRO A 101 -2.75 10.75 9.33
C PRO A 101 -2.22 10.86 10.76
N GLU A 102 -1.08 10.24 10.99
CA GLU A 102 -0.33 10.38 12.22
C GLU A 102 0.06 11.85 12.46
N ASN A 103 -0.03 12.29 13.71
CA ASN A 103 0.21 13.69 14.07
C ASN A 103 1.63 13.97 14.58
N HIS A 104 2.46 12.94 14.76
CA HIS A 104 3.80 13.09 15.32
C HIS A 104 4.90 13.24 14.27
N THR A 105 4.60 13.06 12.99
CA THR A 105 5.59 13.16 11.93
C THR A 105 5.45 14.45 11.14
N ARG A 106 6.60 15.11 10.92
CA ARG A 106 6.77 16.20 9.96
C ARG A 106 7.49 15.74 8.70
N ASN A 107 7.62 14.44 8.51
CA ASN A 107 8.31 13.85 7.37
C ASN A 107 7.51 14.11 6.09
N ILE A 108 8.11 14.83 5.16
CA ILE A 108 7.49 15.18 3.89
C ILE A 108 7.16 13.95 3.04
N PHE A 109 7.97 12.90 3.11
CA PHE A 109 7.69 11.64 2.42
C PHE A 109 6.45 10.93 2.96
N TYR A 110 6.19 11.09 4.27
CA TYR A 110 4.95 10.60 4.84
C TYR A 110 3.74 11.38 4.32
N LEU A 111 3.85 12.68 4.18
CA LEU A 111 2.78 13.50 3.61
C LEU A 111 2.54 13.18 2.13
N GLN A 112 3.59 12.90 1.36
CA GLN A 112 3.45 12.39 -0.02
C GLN A 112 2.73 11.04 -0.05
N ASN A 113 3.07 10.13 0.86
CA ASN A 113 2.37 8.85 1.01
C ASN A 113 0.86 9.07 1.28
N VAL A 114 0.51 9.98 2.20
CA VAL A 114 -0.89 10.33 2.51
C VAL A 114 -1.61 10.91 1.28
N SER A 115 -0.94 11.78 0.51
CA SER A 115 -1.48 12.37 -0.72
C SER A 115 -1.77 11.32 -1.78
N VAL A 116 -0.86 10.37 -2.00
CA VAL A 116 -1.08 9.27 -2.96
C VAL A 116 -2.22 8.37 -2.50
N LEU A 117 -2.28 8.00 -1.22
CA LEU A 117 -3.39 7.23 -0.67
C LEU A 117 -4.73 7.97 -0.85
N GLN A 118 -4.77 9.28 -0.59
CA GLN A 118 -5.95 10.10 -0.84
C GLN A 118 -6.38 10.05 -2.30
N THR A 119 -5.42 10.11 -3.22
CA THR A 119 -5.67 10.04 -4.67
C THR A 119 -6.27 8.68 -5.07
N ILE A 120 -5.69 7.58 -4.57
CA ILE A 120 -6.23 6.24 -4.80
C ILE A 120 -7.69 6.16 -4.30
N LEU A 121 -7.94 6.60 -3.08
CA LEU A 121 -9.28 6.58 -2.48
C LEU A 121 -10.28 7.48 -3.23
N ARG A 122 -9.88 8.65 -3.71
CA ARG A 122 -10.74 9.51 -4.54
C ARG A 122 -11.08 8.86 -5.87
N ASN A 123 -10.14 8.16 -6.46
CA ASN A 123 -10.36 7.45 -7.72
C ASN A 123 -11.33 6.26 -7.59
N THR A 124 -11.66 5.82 -6.37
CA THR A 124 -12.77 4.88 -6.12
C THR A 124 -14.16 5.54 -6.20
N GLY A 125 -14.22 6.85 -6.41
CA GLY A 125 -15.48 7.62 -6.39
C GLY A 125 -15.86 8.19 -5.02
N MET A 126 -15.04 7.98 -3.99
CA MET A 126 -15.31 8.49 -2.64
C MET A 126 -14.98 9.97 -2.49
N ASN A 127 -15.77 10.67 -1.67
CA ASN A 127 -15.41 11.99 -1.18
C ASN A 127 -14.43 11.84 -0.01
N VAL A 128 -13.15 12.16 -0.24
CA VAL A 128 -12.08 11.93 0.74
C VAL A 128 -11.58 13.26 1.31
N ARG A 129 -11.69 13.40 2.62
CA ARG A 129 -11.13 14.51 3.39
C ARG A 129 -9.94 14.02 4.21
N ILE A 130 -8.95 14.89 4.39
CA ILE A 130 -7.88 14.68 5.35
C ILE A 130 -8.22 15.48 6.61
N GLY A 131 -8.19 14.81 7.76
CA GLY A 131 -8.31 15.44 9.06
C GLY A 131 -6.98 15.45 9.79
N THR A 132 -6.89 16.24 10.84
CA THR A 132 -5.71 16.25 11.72
C THR A 132 -6.12 16.35 13.18
N LEU A 133 -5.30 15.77 14.05
CA LEU A 133 -5.44 15.90 15.51
C LEU A 133 -4.46 16.95 16.08
N LEU A 134 -3.73 17.66 15.24
CA LEU A 134 -2.80 18.72 15.64
C LEU A 134 -3.60 19.93 16.13
N PRO A 135 -3.46 20.34 17.42
CA PRO A 135 -4.27 21.40 18.01
C PRO A 135 -4.02 22.78 17.38
N GLU A 136 -2.84 22.99 16.78
CA GLU A 136 -2.47 24.21 16.08
C GLU A 136 -3.20 24.40 14.74
N ILE A 137 -3.78 23.35 14.19
CA ILE A 137 -4.51 23.41 12.92
C ILE A 137 -6.01 23.50 13.23
N SER A 138 -6.50 24.71 13.40
CA SER A 138 -7.92 24.99 13.70
C SER A 138 -8.77 25.33 12.47
N LYS A 139 -8.15 25.47 11.29
CA LYS A 139 -8.83 25.81 10.03
C LYS A 139 -8.32 24.94 8.90
N VAL A 140 -9.11 24.85 7.85
CA VAL A 140 -8.66 24.21 6.60
C VAL A 140 -7.42 24.93 6.09
N SER A 141 -6.36 24.19 5.89
CA SER A 141 -5.07 24.68 5.40
C SER A 141 -4.56 23.77 4.29
N THR A 142 -3.72 24.31 3.43
CA THR A 142 -3.03 23.57 2.37
C THR A 142 -1.58 23.36 2.77
N ILE A 143 -1.06 22.18 2.51
CA ILE A 143 0.34 21.83 2.68
C ILE A 143 0.89 21.54 1.29
N ASP A 144 1.84 22.38 0.84
CA ASP A 144 2.50 22.18 -0.45
C ASP A 144 3.54 21.07 -0.34
N LEU A 145 3.47 20.11 -1.26
CA LEU A 145 4.43 19.01 -1.34
C LEU A 145 5.44 19.28 -2.48
N PRO A 146 6.70 18.83 -2.38
CA PRO A 146 7.76 19.17 -3.33
C PRO A 146 7.50 18.71 -4.77
N ASN A 147 6.56 17.80 -4.98
CA ASN A 147 6.24 17.25 -6.30
C ASN A 147 4.80 17.61 -6.76
N GLY A 148 4.19 18.64 -6.18
CA GLY A 148 2.87 19.15 -6.54
C GLY A 148 1.72 18.50 -5.80
#